data_79f4816e7ea5c6508d1a8bdeda0c0aee
#
_entry.id   79f4816e7ea5c6508d1a8bdeda0c0aee
#
_cell.length_a   1.000
_cell.length_b   1.000
_cell.length_c   1.000
_cell.angle_alpha   90.00
_cell.angle_beta   90.00
_cell.angle_gamma   90.00
#
_symmetry.space_group_name_H-M   'P 1'
#
loop_
_entity.id
_entity.type
_entity.pdbx_description
1 polymer ?
#
loop_
_entity_poly.entity_id
_entity_poly.type
_entity_poly.pdbx_seq_one_letter_code
_entity_poly.pdbx_strand_id
1 'polypeptide(L)'
;MSECFLMSNICPQNSVLNQQWWEHLESACRRWACQESKIFICCGPIFDHSCPPRYTGRGVKVRVPDGFFKVILSLQKGKEKAIGFIYRNTDERQTMESAATTVDNIEKITGYNFFPLLDPDIEKTVEGSYNLRKWN
;
A
#
# COMPACT_ATOMS: atom_id res chain seq x y z
N MET A 1 -6.23 8.74 11.08
CA MET A 1 -6.65 8.49 9.71
C MET A 1 -5.47 8.68 8.77
N SER A 2 -5.38 7.87 7.79
CA SER A 2 -4.25 7.91 6.85
C SER A 2 -4.42 9.04 5.83
N GLU A 3 -3.36 9.79 5.58
CA GLU A 3 -3.31 10.81 4.54
C GLU A 3 -3.40 10.21 3.14
N CYS A 4 -3.13 8.93 3.00
CA CYS A 4 -3.23 8.22 1.73
C CYS A 4 -4.64 8.22 1.15
N PHE A 5 -5.64 8.44 1.98
CA PHE A 5 -7.01 8.59 1.54
C PHE A 5 -7.15 9.74 0.53
N LEU A 6 -6.44 10.84 0.75
CA LEU A 6 -6.43 11.98 -0.17
C LEU A 6 -5.78 11.62 -1.50
N MET A 7 -4.73 10.81 -1.48
CA MET A 7 -4.07 10.34 -2.70
C MET A 7 -5.01 9.53 -3.57
N SER A 8 -5.85 8.69 -2.98
CA SER A 8 -6.82 7.89 -3.72
C SER A 8 -7.86 8.74 -4.45
N ASN A 9 -8.17 9.92 -3.92
CA ASN A 9 -9.13 10.84 -4.54
C ASN A 9 -8.54 11.61 -5.73
N ILE A 10 -7.22 11.74 -5.78
CA ILE A 10 -6.53 12.50 -6.82
C ILE A 10 -6.18 11.62 -8.01
N CYS A 11 -5.77 10.37 -7.75
CA CYS A 11 -5.30 9.46 -8.79
C CYS A 11 -6.44 8.62 -9.35
N PRO A 12 -6.60 8.53 -10.70
CA PRO A 12 -7.62 7.68 -11.29
C PRO A 12 -7.40 6.21 -10.91
N GLN A 13 -8.40 5.61 -10.29
CA GLN A 13 -8.37 4.21 -9.87
C GLN A 13 -9.48 3.44 -10.55
N ASN A 14 -9.17 2.22 -11.01
CA ASN A 14 -10.16 1.32 -11.60
C ASN A 14 -11.31 1.09 -10.63
N SER A 15 -12.56 1.17 -11.11
CA SER A 15 -13.74 1.09 -10.25
C SER A 15 -13.88 -0.27 -9.57
N VAL A 16 -13.55 -1.37 -10.25
CA VAL A 16 -13.60 -2.71 -9.66
C VAL A 16 -12.54 -2.84 -8.57
N LEU A 17 -11.32 -2.36 -8.82
CA LEU A 17 -10.28 -2.33 -7.81
C LEU A 17 -10.73 -1.54 -6.59
N ASN A 18 -11.23 -0.32 -6.78
CA ASN A 18 -11.65 0.55 -5.69
C ASN A 18 -12.79 -0.04 -4.87
N GLN A 19 -13.83 -0.57 -5.54
CA GLN A 19 -15.05 -1.04 -4.88
C GLN A 19 -14.90 -2.42 -4.25
N GLN A 20 -13.94 -3.23 -4.69
CA GLN A 20 -13.77 -4.59 -4.21
C GLN A 20 -12.44 -4.80 -3.49
N TRP A 21 -11.36 -4.91 -4.25
CA TRP A 21 -10.08 -5.37 -3.69
C TRP A 21 -9.43 -4.35 -2.78
N TRP A 22 -9.42 -3.09 -3.21
CA TRP A 22 -8.84 -2.00 -2.41
C TRP A 22 -9.68 -1.74 -1.16
N GLU A 23 -11.00 -1.81 -1.29
CA GLU A 23 -11.91 -1.63 -0.16
C GLU A 23 -11.74 -2.77 0.86
N HIS A 24 -11.55 -4.00 0.42
CA HIS A 24 -11.27 -5.12 1.34
C HIS A 24 -10.00 -4.85 2.15
N LEU A 25 -8.97 -4.31 1.52
CA LEU A 25 -7.73 -3.96 2.22
C LEU A 25 -7.97 -2.82 3.22
N GLU A 26 -8.72 -1.82 2.85
CA GLU A 26 -9.04 -0.70 3.76
C GLU A 26 -9.84 -1.19 4.96
N SER A 27 -10.79 -2.10 4.77
CA SER A 27 -11.54 -2.71 5.86
C SER A 27 -10.63 -3.50 6.79
N ALA A 28 -9.69 -4.25 6.24
CA ALA A 28 -8.69 -4.97 7.04
C ALA A 28 -7.83 -4.01 7.85
N CYS A 29 -7.41 -2.90 7.26
CA CYS A 29 -6.62 -1.88 7.97
C CYS A 29 -7.37 -1.30 9.15
N ARG A 30 -8.67 -1.08 9.01
CA ARG A 30 -9.50 -0.59 10.14
C ARG A 30 -9.54 -1.61 11.27
N ARG A 31 -9.68 -2.90 10.96
CA ARG A 31 -9.64 -3.97 11.98
C ARG A 31 -8.28 -4.01 12.67
N TRP A 32 -7.22 -3.92 11.90
CA TRP A 32 -5.85 -3.98 12.44
C TRP A 32 -5.55 -2.77 13.33
N ALA A 33 -6.04 -1.60 12.96
CA ALA A 33 -5.88 -0.40 13.78
C ALA A 33 -6.53 -0.59 15.17
N CYS A 34 -7.66 -1.26 15.22
CA CYS A 34 -8.31 -1.58 16.50
C CYS A 34 -7.54 -2.61 17.30
N GLN A 35 -7.00 -3.66 16.63
CA GLN A 35 -6.23 -4.71 17.28
C GLN A 35 -4.90 -4.22 17.82
N GLU A 36 -4.20 -3.39 17.04
CA GLU A 36 -2.84 -2.93 17.35
C GLU A 36 -2.82 -1.63 18.14
N SER A 37 -3.98 -1.06 18.43
CA SER A 37 -4.18 0.25 19.07
C SER A 37 -3.70 1.40 18.20
N LYS A 38 -2.61 1.24 17.45
CA LYS A 38 -2.08 2.27 16.57
C LYS A 38 -1.29 1.61 15.44
N ILE A 39 -1.56 2.04 14.22
CA ILE A 39 -0.77 1.64 13.06
C ILE A 39 -0.43 2.86 12.22
N PHE A 40 0.64 2.74 11.45
CA PHE A 40 1.04 3.76 10.48
C PHE A 40 0.78 3.20 9.10
N ILE A 41 0.14 4.00 8.24
CA ILE A 41 -0.20 3.58 6.88
C ILE A 41 0.33 4.62 5.91
N CYS A 42 1.02 4.15 4.88
CA CYS A 42 1.43 4.97 3.76
C CYS A 42 0.96 4.29 2.48
N CYS A 43 0.32 5.03 1.59
CA CYS A 43 -0.12 4.48 0.31
C CYS A 43 0.05 5.52 -0.81
N GLY A 44 0.02 5.04 -2.03
CA GLY A 44 0.15 5.92 -3.18
C GLY A 44 0.09 5.16 -4.49
N PRO A 45 0.18 5.90 -5.60
CA PRO A 45 0.17 5.32 -6.94
C PRO A 45 1.54 4.77 -7.34
N ILE A 46 1.52 3.79 -8.24
CA ILE A 46 2.72 3.28 -8.90
C ILE A 46 2.62 3.60 -10.38
N PHE A 47 3.67 4.21 -10.93
CA PHE A 47 3.77 4.51 -12.34
C PHE A 47 4.93 3.68 -12.91
N ASP A 48 4.60 2.72 -13.78
CA ASP A 48 5.58 1.84 -14.37
C ASP A 48 6.09 2.47 -15.67
N HIS A 49 7.37 2.85 -15.69
CA HIS A 49 7.98 3.49 -16.84
C HIS A 49 8.21 2.52 -18.01
N SER A 50 8.11 1.22 -17.79
CA SER A 50 8.23 0.23 -18.86
C SER A 50 6.92 0.04 -19.63
N CYS A 51 5.80 0.55 -19.10
CA CYS A 51 4.50 0.47 -19.74
C CYS A 51 4.15 1.78 -20.44
N PRO A 52 3.41 1.73 -21.57
CA PRO A 52 2.93 2.96 -22.21
C PRO A 52 2.03 3.74 -21.24
N PRO A 53 2.25 5.05 -21.08
CA PRO A 53 1.42 5.84 -20.18
C PRO A 53 -0.02 5.95 -20.68
N ARG A 54 -0.96 5.87 -19.75
CA ARG A 54 -2.38 6.06 -20.00
C ARG A 54 -2.81 7.36 -19.36
N TYR A 55 -3.72 8.07 -20.01
CA TYR A 55 -4.23 9.36 -19.52
C TYR A 55 -5.74 9.38 -19.53
N THR A 56 -6.33 10.15 -18.62
CA THR A 56 -7.76 10.37 -18.53
C THR A 56 -8.02 11.84 -18.25
N GLY A 57 -9.24 12.29 -18.51
CA GLY A 57 -9.67 13.66 -18.25
C GLY A 57 -9.96 14.42 -19.53
N ARG A 58 -10.79 15.47 -19.38
CA ARG A 58 -11.10 16.41 -20.45
C ARG A 58 -10.34 17.71 -20.16
N GLY A 59 -9.68 18.27 -21.17
CA GLY A 59 -8.86 19.46 -20.99
C GLY A 59 -7.51 19.14 -20.42
N VAL A 60 -7.39 19.08 -19.10
CA VAL A 60 -6.15 18.65 -18.44
C VAL A 60 -6.14 17.13 -18.34
N LYS A 61 -5.14 16.49 -18.95
CA LYS A 61 -5.01 15.05 -18.93
C LYS A 61 -4.23 14.61 -17.69
N VAL A 62 -4.79 13.66 -16.94
CA VAL A 62 -4.16 13.07 -15.76
C VAL A 62 -3.68 11.66 -16.08
N ARG A 63 -2.41 11.38 -15.79
CA ARG A 63 -1.85 10.05 -16.02
C ARG A 63 -2.51 9.04 -15.07
N VAL A 64 -2.94 7.90 -15.64
CA VAL A 64 -3.54 6.81 -14.89
C VAL A 64 -2.42 5.93 -14.31
N PRO A 65 -2.38 5.73 -12.98
CA PRO A 65 -1.37 4.85 -12.38
C PRO A 65 -1.51 3.40 -12.86
N ASP A 66 -0.39 2.71 -12.94
CA ASP A 66 -0.37 1.28 -13.30
C ASP A 66 -0.76 0.41 -12.11
N GLY A 67 -0.57 0.89 -10.91
CA GLY A 67 -0.94 0.20 -9.68
C GLY A 67 -0.96 1.12 -8.49
N PHE A 68 -1.26 0.53 -7.34
CA PHE A 68 -1.27 1.24 -6.05
C PHE A 68 -0.57 0.39 -5.01
N PHE A 69 0.15 1.04 -4.10
CA PHE A 69 0.76 0.36 -2.97
C PHE A 69 0.14 0.83 -1.66
N LYS A 70 0.25 -0.01 -0.65
CA LYS A 70 -0.07 0.35 0.73
C LYS A 70 0.95 -0.33 1.65
N VAL A 71 1.57 0.44 2.52
CA VAL A 71 2.53 -0.03 3.51
C VAL A 71 1.95 0.20 4.90
N ILE A 72 1.95 -0.83 5.73
CA ILE A 72 1.35 -0.78 7.06
C ILE A 72 2.39 -1.20 8.08
N LEU A 73 2.56 -0.39 9.14
CA LEU A 73 3.53 -0.63 10.20
C LEU A 73 2.85 -0.61 11.55
N SER A 74 3.12 -1.62 12.38
CA SER A 74 2.75 -1.64 13.78
C SER A 74 4.03 -1.62 14.62
N LEU A 75 4.12 -0.69 15.55
CA LEU A 75 5.24 -0.54 16.45
C LEU A 75 4.91 -0.97 17.88
N GLN A 76 4.01 -1.93 18.04
CA GLN A 76 3.70 -2.49 19.34
C GLN A 76 4.96 -3.12 19.92
N LYS A 77 5.41 -2.62 21.06
CA LYS A 77 6.69 -3.00 21.67
C LYS A 77 6.83 -4.52 21.81
N GLY A 78 7.92 -5.05 21.26
CA GLY A 78 8.19 -6.49 21.25
C GLY A 78 7.43 -7.26 20.17
N LYS A 79 6.57 -6.59 19.41
CA LYS A 79 5.77 -7.21 18.35
C LYS A 79 5.72 -6.33 17.10
N GLU A 80 6.80 -5.60 16.86
CA GLU A 80 6.91 -4.75 15.69
C GLU A 80 6.77 -5.60 14.42
N LYS A 81 5.96 -5.11 13.48
CA LYS A 81 5.74 -5.79 12.22
C LYS A 81 5.31 -4.81 11.15
N ALA A 82 5.60 -5.16 9.92
CA ALA A 82 5.16 -4.38 8.77
C ALA A 82 4.76 -5.31 7.63
N ILE A 83 3.92 -4.80 6.75
CA ILE A 83 3.50 -5.53 5.57
C ILE A 83 3.22 -4.52 4.46
N GLY A 84 3.48 -4.93 3.23
CA GLY A 84 3.16 -4.14 2.06
C GLY A 84 2.17 -4.87 1.16
N PHE A 85 1.42 -4.11 0.39
CA PHE A 85 0.50 -4.63 -0.61
C PHE A 85 0.66 -3.85 -1.90
N ILE A 86 0.64 -4.56 -3.02
CA ILE A 86 0.66 -3.97 -4.35
C ILE A 86 -0.54 -4.48 -5.13
N TYR A 87 -1.39 -3.57 -5.58
CA TYR A 87 -2.54 -3.87 -6.40
C TYR A 87 -2.37 -3.25 -7.78
N ARG A 88 -2.65 -4.03 -8.82
CA ARG A 88 -2.66 -3.50 -10.18
C ARG A 88 -3.94 -2.68 -10.38
N ASN A 89 -3.85 -1.60 -11.14
CA ASN A 89 -5.00 -0.73 -11.42
C ASN A 89 -5.82 -1.33 -12.57
N THR A 90 -6.43 -2.49 -12.32
CA THR A 90 -7.20 -3.26 -13.28
C THR A 90 -8.45 -3.83 -12.62
N ASP A 91 -9.33 -4.41 -13.41
CA ASP A 91 -10.53 -5.09 -12.90
C ASP A 91 -10.29 -6.58 -12.59
N GLU A 92 -9.05 -7.04 -12.66
CA GLU A 92 -8.69 -8.40 -12.31
C GLU A 92 -8.91 -8.68 -10.82
N ARG A 93 -9.21 -9.94 -10.50
CA ARG A 93 -9.32 -10.37 -9.12
C ARG A 93 -7.95 -10.32 -8.43
N GLN A 94 -7.89 -9.66 -7.29
CA GLN A 94 -6.66 -9.52 -6.52
C GLN A 94 -6.98 -9.69 -5.03
N THR A 95 -6.38 -10.70 -4.40
CA THR A 95 -6.60 -10.95 -2.97
C THR A 95 -5.46 -10.32 -2.16
N MET A 96 -5.67 -10.16 -0.84
CA MET A 96 -4.61 -9.66 0.04
C MET A 96 -3.41 -10.60 0.00
N GLU A 97 -3.65 -11.91 -0.04
CA GLU A 97 -2.57 -12.89 -0.09
C GLU A 97 -1.73 -12.76 -1.35
N SER A 98 -2.37 -12.51 -2.49
CA SER A 98 -1.64 -12.35 -3.76
C SER A 98 -0.93 -11.00 -3.87
N ALA A 99 -1.44 -9.99 -3.17
CA ALA A 99 -0.88 -8.63 -3.21
C ALA A 99 0.19 -8.40 -2.16
N ALA A 100 0.24 -9.22 -1.10
CA ALA A 100 1.16 -9.03 0.01
C ALA A 100 2.62 -9.14 -0.43
N THR A 101 3.45 -8.26 0.08
CA THR A 101 4.88 -8.22 -0.21
C THR A 101 5.63 -7.55 0.94
N THR A 102 6.95 -7.49 0.82
CA THR A 102 7.77 -6.79 1.82
C THR A 102 7.77 -5.29 1.55
N VAL A 103 7.99 -4.51 2.61
CA VAL A 103 8.16 -3.06 2.48
C VAL A 103 9.39 -2.75 1.64
N ASP A 104 10.48 -3.51 1.79
CA ASP A 104 11.69 -3.35 0.97
C ASP A 104 11.39 -3.44 -0.52
N ASN A 105 10.53 -4.37 -0.92
CA ASN A 105 10.17 -4.52 -2.33
C ASN A 105 9.45 -3.28 -2.86
N ILE A 106 8.54 -2.71 -2.06
CA ILE A 106 7.82 -1.50 -2.44
C ILE A 106 8.77 -0.32 -2.51
N GLU A 107 9.73 -0.23 -1.58
CA GLU A 107 10.75 0.83 -1.61
C GLU A 107 11.60 0.76 -2.89
N LYS A 108 11.94 -0.45 -3.35
CA LYS A 108 12.66 -0.63 -4.61
C LYS A 108 11.85 -0.16 -5.81
N ILE A 109 10.56 -0.43 -5.82
CA ILE A 109 9.68 -0.08 -6.94
C ILE A 109 9.42 1.42 -6.97
N THR A 110 9.19 2.05 -5.82
CA THR A 110 8.78 3.45 -5.72
C THR A 110 9.94 4.42 -5.54
N GLY A 111 11.06 3.95 -5.00
CA GLY A 111 12.18 4.81 -4.65
C GLY A 111 12.01 5.54 -3.33
N TYR A 112 10.94 5.30 -2.59
CA TYR A 112 10.70 5.94 -1.30
C TYR A 112 11.33 5.16 -0.16
N ASN A 113 11.69 5.88 0.92
CA ASN A 113 12.03 5.30 2.20
C ASN A 113 10.90 5.65 3.17
N PHE A 114 10.05 4.67 3.49
CA PHE A 114 8.82 4.93 4.24
C PHE A 114 9.05 5.21 5.72
N PHE A 115 10.08 4.63 6.32
CA PHE A 115 10.28 4.74 7.77
C PHE A 115 11.72 5.18 8.10
N PRO A 116 12.16 6.36 7.64
CA PRO A 116 13.55 6.77 7.80
C PRO A 116 13.96 7.07 9.27
N LEU A 117 12.98 7.29 10.15
CA LEU A 117 13.23 7.58 11.55
C LEU A 117 13.18 6.35 12.45
N LEU A 118 12.91 5.17 11.91
CA LEU A 118 12.94 3.93 12.68
C LEU A 118 14.37 3.57 13.06
N ASP A 119 14.50 2.92 14.22
CA ASP A 119 15.75 2.28 14.61
C ASP A 119 16.20 1.34 13.48
N PRO A 120 17.47 1.42 13.03
CA PRO A 120 17.93 0.60 11.88
C PRO A 120 17.73 -0.90 12.04
N ASP A 121 17.85 -1.42 13.26
CA ASP A 121 17.64 -2.87 13.51
C ASP A 121 16.17 -3.24 13.36
N ILE A 122 15.26 -2.40 13.87
CA ILE A 122 13.82 -2.61 13.72
C ILE A 122 13.42 -2.45 12.26
N GLU A 123 13.89 -1.42 11.59
CA GLU A 123 13.62 -1.18 10.18
C GLU A 123 14.02 -2.38 9.33
N LYS A 124 15.23 -2.88 9.50
CA LYS A 124 15.74 -4.04 8.77
C LYS A 124 14.87 -5.28 9.00
N THR A 125 14.46 -5.50 10.23
CA THR A 125 13.66 -6.66 10.59
C THR A 125 12.26 -6.58 10.00
N VAL A 126 11.57 -5.44 10.13
CA VAL A 126 10.17 -5.32 9.71
C VAL A 126 10.02 -5.12 8.21
N GLU A 127 10.98 -4.43 7.56
CA GLU A 127 10.87 -4.15 6.12
C GLU A 127 11.31 -5.32 5.25
N GLY A 128 12.15 -6.20 5.76
CA GLY A 128 12.68 -7.33 5.01
C GLY A 128 11.80 -8.58 4.98
N SER A 129 10.70 -8.59 5.71
CA SER A 129 9.82 -9.75 5.78
C SER A 129 8.38 -9.34 6.03
N TYR A 130 7.46 -10.25 5.77
CA TYR A 130 6.05 -10.04 6.12
C TYR A 130 5.40 -11.38 6.48
N ASN A 131 4.31 -11.32 7.26
CA ASN A 131 3.51 -12.49 7.56
C ASN A 131 2.06 -12.04 7.78
N LEU A 132 1.23 -12.22 6.77
CA LEU A 132 -0.17 -11.79 6.80
C LEU A 132 -0.94 -12.43 7.97
N ARG A 133 -0.58 -13.64 8.35
CA ARG A 133 -1.23 -14.33 9.47
C ARG A 133 -1.06 -13.61 10.80
N LYS A 134 0.02 -12.87 10.99
CA LYS A 134 0.26 -12.10 12.21
C LYS A 134 -0.65 -10.90 12.33
N TRP A 135 -1.27 -10.48 11.24
CA TRP A 135 -2.17 -9.34 11.21
C TRP A 135 -3.63 -9.74 11.44
N ASN A 136 -3.97 -10.97 11.13
CA ASN A 136 -5.34 -11.48 11.27
C ASN A 136 -5.58 -12.16 12.62
#